data_09bb7fd20bfffd9ae5c2ba5f34fd872b
#
_entry.id   09bb7fd20bfffd9ae5c2ba5f34fd872b
#
_cell.length_a   1.000
_cell.length_b   1.000
_cell.length_c   1.000
_cell.angle_alpha   90.00
_cell.angle_beta   90.00
_cell.angle_gamma   90.00
#
_symmetry.space_group_name_H-M   'P 1'
#
loop_
_entity.id
_entity.type
_entity.pdbx_description
1 polymer ?
#
loop_
_entity_poly.entity_id
_entity_poly.type
_entity_poly.pdbx_seq_one_letter_code
_entity_poly.pdbx_strand_id
1 'polypeptide(L)'
;YNEAIAISNKREDLINQMKKQKGIPQGYIDQQLSYLYIKQAYLYAQLGILQKASTHFEKFSATRYSKHKAAHIDITAYRLAMKQYKQIIDYYQKTDLTELTADTISREFIGILSNLSEAHRGMNDFQKVLQYQQRMQVIEDSLNARNWKNEVAELATIYKLQEKEWHIRQKDEQLRNSFIIQTLLGCAFALALVLLWLAVRHINTIKKKNQLIAGKLDSLMSYEEELEKLHRQIDESKIS
;
A
#
# COMPACT_ATOMS: atom_id res chain seq x y z
N TYR A 1 5.49 -13.89 36.66
CA TYR A 1 6.60 -13.01 37.06
C TYR A 1 7.92 -13.76 37.23
N ASN A 2 7.94 -14.96 37.85
CA ASN A 2 9.17 -15.74 38.05
C ASN A 2 9.89 -16.06 36.73
N GLU A 3 9.15 -16.45 35.69
CA GLU A 3 9.69 -16.69 34.35
C GLU A 3 10.28 -15.41 33.74
N ALA A 4 9.60 -14.27 33.90
CA ALA A 4 10.07 -12.98 33.42
C ALA A 4 11.38 -12.57 34.13
N ILE A 5 11.56 -12.88 35.42
CA ILE A 5 12.81 -12.67 36.15
C ILE A 5 13.92 -13.58 35.60
N ALA A 6 13.63 -14.85 35.34
CA ALA A 6 14.61 -15.77 34.77
C ALA A 6 15.12 -15.29 33.39
N ILE A 7 14.20 -14.83 32.53
CA ILE A 7 14.54 -14.22 31.24
C ILE A 7 15.37 -12.93 31.44
N SER A 8 14.98 -12.10 32.39
CA SER A 8 15.67 -10.84 32.71
C SER A 8 17.11 -11.08 33.17
N ASN A 9 17.34 -12.11 34.00
CA ASN A 9 18.68 -12.48 34.44
C ASN A 9 19.56 -12.97 33.28
N LYS A 10 19.01 -13.78 32.36
CA LYS A 10 19.73 -14.17 31.12
C LYS A 10 20.10 -12.96 30.27
N ARG A 11 19.21 -11.96 30.19
CA ARG A 11 19.50 -10.71 29.49
C ARG A 11 20.62 -9.93 30.16
N GLU A 12 20.66 -9.90 31.49
CA GLU A 12 21.77 -9.25 32.24
C GLU A 12 23.13 -9.88 31.90
N ASP A 13 23.17 -11.24 31.84
CA ASP A 13 24.40 -11.94 31.46
C ASP A 13 24.83 -11.60 30.02
N LEU A 14 23.92 -11.53 29.10
CA LEU A 14 24.19 -11.15 27.71
C LEU A 14 24.73 -9.71 27.63
N ILE A 15 24.13 -8.75 28.34
CA ILE A 15 24.59 -7.35 28.36
C ILE A 15 25.99 -7.28 28.96
N ASN A 16 26.26 -8.05 30.00
CA ASN A 16 27.60 -8.11 30.62
C ASN A 16 28.66 -8.73 29.69
N GLN A 17 28.28 -9.69 28.85
CA GLN A 17 29.13 -10.22 27.78
C GLN A 17 29.38 -9.14 26.70
N MET A 18 28.35 -8.43 26.26
CA MET A 18 28.45 -7.34 25.28
C MET A 18 29.37 -6.21 25.79
N LYS A 19 29.34 -5.89 27.10
CA LYS A 19 30.21 -4.90 27.71
C LYS A 19 31.70 -5.21 27.56
N LYS A 20 32.07 -6.49 27.44
CA LYS A 20 33.44 -6.95 27.24
C LYS A 20 33.90 -6.91 25.78
N GLN A 21 32.99 -6.75 24.82
CA GLN A 21 33.31 -6.70 23.40
C GLN A 21 33.79 -5.31 22.99
N LYS A 22 34.83 -5.27 22.16
CA LYS A 22 35.35 -4.02 21.57
C LYS A 22 34.36 -3.53 20.48
N GLY A 23 34.11 -2.22 20.49
CA GLY A 23 33.32 -1.56 19.45
C GLY A 23 31.84 -1.30 19.79
N ILE A 24 31.35 -1.76 20.93
CA ILE A 24 29.99 -1.43 21.38
C ILE A 24 29.99 -0.10 22.12
N PRO A 25 29.18 0.91 21.70
CA PRO A 25 29.12 2.20 22.38
C PRO A 25 28.66 2.05 23.82
N GLN A 26 29.39 2.69 24.75
CA GLN A 26 29.08 2.65 26.20
C GLN A 26 27.67 3.19 26.50
N GLY A 27 27.19 4.19 25.72
CA GLY A 27 25.82 4.72 25.85
C GLY A 27 24.75 3.70 25.56
N TYR A 28 24.97 2.78 24.59
CA TYR A 28 24.04 1.70 24.28
C TYR A 28 23.96 0.70 25.45
N ILE A 29 25.11 0.32 26.02
CA ILE A 29 25.16 -0.58 27.19
C ILE A 29 24.43 0.05 28.39
N ASP A 30 24.67 1.33 28.68
CA ASP A 30 23.97 2.06 29.74
C ASP A 30 22.47 2.07 29.55
N GLN A 31 21.98 2.28 28.31
CA GLN A 31 20.58 2.24 27.97
C GLN A 31 19.96 0.84 28.17
N GLN A 32 20.65 -0.22 27.72
CA GLN A 32 20.17 -1.59 27.90
C GLN A 32 20.10 -1.99 29.37
N LEU A 33 21.11 -1.60 30.17
CA LEU A 33 21.11 -1.82 31.63
C LEU A 33 20.01 -1.03 32.32
N SER A 34 19.74 0.19 31.89
CA SER A 34 18.66 1.01 32.42
C SER A 34 17.30 0.33 32.29
N TYR A 35 16.96 -0.12 31.09
CA TYR A 35 15.72 -0.85 30.85
C TYR A 35 15.65 -2.18 31.63
N LEU A 36 16.78 -2.85 31.76
CA LEU A 36 16.85 -4.08 32.52
C LEU A 36 16.55 -3.83 34.00
N TYR A 37 17.29 -2.92 34.63
CA TYR A 37 17.16 -2.69 36.06
C TYR A 37 15.80 -2.15 36.47
N ILE A 38 15.17 -1.26 35.70
CA ILE A 38 13.83 -0.77 36.03
C ILE A 38 12.79 -1.88 35.89
N LYS A 39 12.91 -2.76 34.87
CA LYS A 39 12.02 -3.90 34.73
C LYS A 39 12.21 -4.94 35.86
N GLN A 40 13.44 -5.22 36.26
CA GLN A 40 13.73 -6.08 37.41
C GLN A 40 13.17 -5.48 38.70
N ALA A 41 13.37 -4.17 38.93
CA ALA A 41 12.82 -3.46 40.09
C ALA A 41 11.27 -3.63 40.14
N TYR A 42 10.60 -3.38 39.03
CA TYR A 42 9.14 -3.55 38.91
C TYR A 42 8.69 -5.01 39.18
N LEU A 43 9.35 -5.99 38.55
CA LEU A 43 9.00 -7.41 38.71
C LEU A 43 9.18 -7.88 40.17
N TYR A 44 10.27 -7.50 40.82
CA TYR A 44 10.49 -7.82 42.23
C TYR A 44 9.49 -7.12 43.18
N ALA A 45 9.09 -5.88 42.84
CA ALA A 45 8.04 -5.18 43.58
C ALA A 45 6.67 -5.89 43.47
N GLN A 46 6.33 -6.36 42.27
CA GLN A 46 5.10 -7.13 42.03
C GLN A 46 5.07 -8.48 42.77
N LEU A 47 6.23 -9.10 43.00
CA LEU A 47 6.38 -10.31 43.79
C LEU A 47 6.45 -10.03 45.32
N GLY A 48 6.40 -8.80 45.74
CA GLY A 48 6.56 -8.41 47.16
C GLY A 48 7.97 -8.57 47.69
N ILE A 49 8.99 -8.78 46.84
CA ILE A 49 10.40 -8.90 47.23
C ILE A 49 11.04 -7.49 47.29
N LEU A 50 10.59 -6.69 48.26
CA LEU A 50 10.81 -5.25 48.29
C LEU A 50 12.29 -4.87 48.32
N GLN A 51 13.14 -5.63 49.05
CA GLN A 51 14.57 -5.36 49.15
C GLN A 51 15.28 -5.47 47.80
N LYS A 52 14.99 -6.54 47.03
CA LYS A 52 15.52 -6.69 45.66
C LYS A 52 14.99 -5.63 44.73
N ALA A 53 13.70 -5.29 44.85
CA ALA A 53 13.10 -4.22 44.08
C ALA A 53 13.85 -2.89 44.28
N SER A 54 14.10 -2.50 45.50
CA SER A 54 14.85 -1.27 45.84
C SER A 54 16.30 -1.31 45.32
N THR A 55 16.99 -2.44 45.49
CA THR A 55 18.38 -2.60 45.00
C THR A 55 18.45 -2.40 43.46
N HIS A 56 17.50 -3.00 42.70
CA HIS A 56 17.48 -2.82 41.25
C HIS A 56 17.07 -1.40 40.85
N PHE A 57 16.18 -0.76 41.60
CA PHE A 57 15.82 0.62 41.37
C PHE A 57 17.01 1.59 41.64
N GLU A 58 17.83 1.34 42.64
CA GLU A 58 19.05 2.09 42.87
C GLU A 58 20.04 1.95 41.72
N LYS A 59 20.26 0.72 41.22
CA LYS A 59 21.05 0.50 40.00
C LYS A 59 20.50 1.28 38.78
N PHE A 60 19.20 1.28 38.60
CA PHE A 60 18.53 2.05 37.55
C PHE A 60 18.77 3.57 37.76
N SER A 61 18.62 4.08 38.99
CA SER A 61 18.78 5.50 39.31
C SER A 61 20.19 6.03 39.04
N ALA A 62 21.19 5.15 39.04
CA ALA A 62 22.59 5.48 38.70
C ALA A 62 22.80 5.61 37.18
N THR A 63 21.88 5.19 36.34
CA THR A 63 21.99 5.26 34.86
C THR A 63 21.64 6.65 34.33
N ARG A 64 22.10 6.97 33.10
CA ARG A 64 21.77 8.24 32.45
C ARG A 64 20.28 8.33 32.06
N TYR A 65 19.70 7.19 31.66
CA TYR A 65 18.29 7.15 31.25
C TYR A 65 17.34 7.50 32.39
N SER A 66 17.67 7.17 33.64
CA SER A 66 16.83 7.50 34.81
C SER A 66 16.52 9.01 34.94
N LYS A 67 17.39 9.84 34.36
CA LYS A 67 17.25 11.32 34.35
C LYS A 67 16.50 11.83 33.12
N HIS A 68 16.19 10.96 32.16
CA HIS A 68 15.49 11.33 30.95
C HIS A 68 13.98 11.48 31.22
N LYS A 69 13.33 12.47 30.58
CA LYS A 69 11.87 12.70 30.76
C LYS A 69 11.04 11.43 30.49
N ALA A 70 11.39 10.64 29.47
CA ALA A 70 10.67 9.42 29.14
C ALA A 70 10.75 8.31 30.22
N ALA A 71 11.71 8.38 31.13
CA ALA A 71 11.82 7.39 32.22
C ALA A 71 10.69 7.47 33.25
N HIS A 72 9.91 8.57 33.26
CA HIS A 72 8.82 8.76 34.21
C HIS A 72 7.77 7.62 34.16
N ILE A 73 7.50 7.06 32.99
CA ILE A 73 6.52 5.98 32.81
C ILE A 73 6.98 4.73 33.59
N ASP A 74 8.23 4.32 33.39
CA ASP A 74 8.80 3.15 34.05
C ASP A 74 8.98 3.39 35.56
N ILE A 75 9.39 4.59 35.98
CA ILE A 75 9.51 4.97 37.38
C ILE A 75 8.14 4.96 38.07
N THR A 76 7.11 5.45 37.40
CA THR A 76 5.74 5.46 37.95
C THR A 76 5.20 4.06 38.12
N ALA A 77 5.41 3.17 37.14
CA ALA A 77 5.00 1.75 37.24
C ALA A 77 5.66 1.06 38.46
N TYR A 78 6.98 1.28 38.67
CA TYR A 78 7.69 0.78 39.83
C TYR A 78 7.12 1.35 41.15
N ARG A 79 6.90 2.67 41.20
CA ARG A 79 6.36 3.34 42.40
C ARG A 79 4.94 2.89 42.74
N LEU A 80 4.08 2.64 41.74
CA LEU A 80 2.76 2.04 41.96
C LEU A 80 2.87 0.67 42.59
N ALA A 81 3.75 -0.19 42.07
CA ALA A 81 3.99 -1.52 42.61
C ALA A 81 4.55 -1.47 44.06
N MET A 82 5.36 -0.47 44.38
CA MET A 82 5.87 -0.21 45.71
C MET A 82 4.91 0.55 46.63
N LYS A 83 3.70 0.88 46.15
CA LYS A 83 2.70 1.69 46.86
C LYS A 83 3.18 3.07 47.31
N GLN A 84 4.15 3.67 46.58
CA GLN A 84 4.71 4.97 46.83
C GLN A 84 3.88 6.10 46.20
N TYR A 85 2.57 6.12 46.49
CA TYR A 85 1.58 6.96 45.84
C TYR A 85 1.88 8.46 45.94
N LYS A 86 2.28 8.93 47.13
CA LYS A 86 2.60 10.35 47.33
C LYS A 86 3.70 10.83 46.39
N GLN A 87 4.74 10.00 46.19
CA GLN A 87 5.84 10.38 45.29
C GLN A 87 5.43 10.50 43.83
N ILE A 88 4.41 9.74 43.40
CA ILE A 88 3.82 9.83 42.07
C ILE A 88 3.08 11.14 41.93
N ILE A 89 2.21 11.45 42.92
CA ILE A 89 1.39 12.66 42.92
C ILE A 89 2.31 13.89 42.93
N ASP A 90 3.29 13.94 43.85
CA ASP A 90 4.25 15.03 43.96
C ASP A 90 5.04 15.24 42.65
N TYR A 91 5.42 14.15 41.94
CA TYR A 91 6.12 14.24 40.68
C TYR A 91 5.27 14.91 39.61
N TYR A 92 4.04 14.42 39.39
CA TYR A 92 3.17 14.95 38.35
C TYR A 92 2.61 16.35 38.69
N GLN A 93 2.52 16.73 39.97
CA GLN A 93 2.13 18.09 40.35
C GLN A 93 3.22 19.13 40.07
N LYS A 94 4.52 18.70 40.16
CA LYS A 94 5.66 19.58 39.89
C LYS A 94 6.06 19.64 38.43
N THR A 95 5.59 18.68 37.63
CA THR A 95 5.92 18.55 36.21
C THR A 95 4.81 19.11 35.35
N ASP A 96 5.14 19.94 34.38
CA ASP A 96 4.15 20.31 33.36
C ASP A 96 3.83 19.07 32.51
N LEU A 97 2.60 18.59 32.62
CA LEU A 97 2.14 17.39 31.91
C LEU A 97 2.17 17.57 30.40
N THR A 98 2.09 18.80 29.89
CA THR A 98 2.20 19.11 28.46
C THR A 98 3.63 18.92 27.92
N GLU A 99 4.63 18.99 28.80
CA GLU A 99 6.01 18.68 28.42
C GLU A 99 6.31 17.17 28.34
N LEU A 100 5.47 16.32 28.96
CA LEU A 100 5.64 14.86 28.95
C LEU A 100 5.01 14.21 27.73
N THR A 101 4.02 14.87 27.12
CA THR A 101 3.32 14.35 25.94
C THR A 101 3.19 15.44 24.90
N ALA A 102 3.45 15.10 23.65
CA ALA A 102 3.30 16.06 22.54
C ALA A 102 1.83 16.45 22.28
N ASP A 103 0.88 15.63 22.73
CA ASP A 103 -0.56 15.83 22.54
C ASP A 103 -1.33 15.40 23.81
N THR A 104 -2.13 16.30 24.35
CA THR A 104 -3.01 16.01 25.51
C THR A 104 -4.23 15.15 25.11
N ILE A 105 -4.49 14.96 23.82
CA ILE A 105 -5.48 14.01 23.29
C ILE A 105 -4.71 12.80 22.72
N SER A 106 -4.04 12.07 23.62
CA SER A 106 -3.21 10.92 23.27
C SER A 106 -3.38 9.77 24.27
N ARG A 107 -3.02 8.56 23.84
CA ARG A 107 -3.02 7.38 24.73
C ARG A 107 -1.98 7.51 25.83
N GLU A 108 -0.85 8.18 25.56
CA GLU A 108 0.17 8.46 26.55
C GLU A 108 -0.37 9.34 27.67
N PHE A 109 -1.14 10.37 27.33
CA PHE A 109 -1.75 11.24 28.33
C PHE A 109 -2.82 10.53 29.17
N ILE A 110 -3.63 9.66 28.55
CA ILE A 110 -4.54 8.74 29.27
C ILE A 110 -3.75 7.87 30.26
N GLY A 111 -2.59 7.34 29.87
CA GLY A 111 -1.71 6.57 30.74
C GLY A 111 -1.24 7.36 31.98
N ILE A 112 -0.90 8.64 31.81
CA ILE A 112 -0.53 9.53 32.93
C ILE A 112 -1.71 9.73 33.88
N LEU A 113 -2.90 10.03 33.33
CA LEU A 113 -4.12 10.22 34.14
C LEU A 113 -4.54 8.93 34.87
N SER A 114 -4.35 7.77 34.21
CA SER A 114 -4.57 6.46 34.83
C SER A 114 -3.64 6.23 36.02
N ASN A 115 -2.36 6.53 35.87
CA ASN A 115 -1.37 6.41 36.94
C ASN A 115 -1.69 7.34 38.13
N LEU A 116 -2.14 8.57 37.85
CA LEU A 116 -2.59 9.53 38.87
C LEU A 116 -3.86 9.03 39.57
N SER A 117 -4.84 8.51 38.82
CA SER A 117 -6.05 7.92 39.35
C SER A 117 -5.73 6.78 40.32
N GLU A 118 -4.81 5.88 39.93
CA GLU A 118 -4.36 4.74 40.75
C GLU A 118 -3.65 5.23 42.03
N ALA A 119 -2.76 6.22 41.92
CA ALA A 119 -2.08 6.79 43.08
C ALA A 119 -3.06 7.45 44.07
N HIS A 120 -4.04 8.22 43.59
CA HIS A 120 -5.09 8.80 44.44
C HIS A 120 -6.00 7.74 45.05
N ARG A 121 -6.30 6.65 44.30
CA ARG A 121 -7.04 5.52 44.86
C ARG A 121 -6.29 4.88 46.03
N GLY A 122 -4.97 4.69 45.89
CA GLY A 122 -4.13 4.17 46.96
C GLY A 122 -4.05 5.10 48.18
N MET A 123 -4.35 6.38 48.01
CA MET A 123 -4.46 7.39 49.09
C MET A 123 -5.89 7.58 49.59
N ASN A 124 -6.89 6.81 49.11
CA ASN A 124 -8.32 6.92 49.37
C ASN A 124 -8.94 8.27 48.98
N ASP A 125 -8.34 9.01 48.05
CA ASP A 125 -8.87 10.27 47.49
C ASP A 125 -9.76 9.97 46.28
N PHE A 126 -10.95 9.44 46.55
CA PHE A 126 -11.90 9.01 45.51
C PHE A 126 -12.46 10.16 44.70
N GLN A 127 -12.46 11.38 45.24
CA GLN A 127 -12.88 12.55 44.49
C GLN A 127 -11.94 12.84 43.30
N LYS A 128 -10.64 12.75 43.54
CA LYS A 128 -9.63 12.89 42.48
C LYS A 128 -9.66 11.72 41.48
N VAL A 129 -9.88 10.50 41.97
CA VAL A 129 -10.06 9.32 41.11
C VAL A 129 -11.18 9.57 40.09
N LEU A 130 -12.35 10.05 40.55
CA LEU A 130 -13.49 10.32 39.67
C LEU A 130 -13.16 11.43 38.66
N GLN A 131 -12.50 12.51 39.08
CA GLN A 131 -12.08 13.59 38.17
C GLN A 131 -11.16 13.09 37.06
N TYR A 132 -10.17 12.26 37.38
CA TYR A 132 -9.27 11.71 36.38
C TYR A 132 -9.99 10.73 35.44
N GLN A 133 -10.90 9.90 35.95
CA GLN A 133 -11.69 8.96 35.12
C GLN A 133 -12.57 9.72 34.12
N GLN A 134 -13.28 10.76 34.56
CA GLN A 134 -14.07 11.59 33.68
C GLN A 134 -13.21 12.26 32.59
N ARG A 135 -12.03 12.76 32.97
CA ARG A 135 -11.11 13.36 32.00
C ARG A 135 -10.59 12.35 30.98
N MET A 136 -10.25 11.13 31.42
CA MET A 136 -9.83 10.04 30.50
C MET A 136 -10.95 9.71 29.50
N GLN A 137 -12.19 9.61 29.96
CA GLN A 137 -13.33 9.34 29.08
C GLN A 137 -13.50 10.42 27.99
N VAL A 138 -13.42 11.70 28.37
CA VAL A 138 -13.51 12.80 27.38
C VAL A 138 -12.38 12.71 26.34
N ILE A 139 -11.18 12.31 26.75
CA ILE A 139 -10.04 12.14 25.83
C ILE A 139 -10.26 10.94 24.93
N GLU A 140 -10.74 9.81 25.46
CA GLU A 140 -11.06 8.60 24.68
C GLU A 140 -12.13 8.88 23.63
N ASP A 141 -13.20 9.60 23.99
CA ASP A 141 -14.25 10.01 23.05
C ASP A 141 -13.67 10.90 21.94
N SER A 142 -12.77 11.82 22.30
CA SER A 142 -12.10 12.70 21.33
C SER A 142 -11.17 11.93 20.40
N LEU A 143 -10.44 10.94 20.91
CA LEU A 143 -9.60 10.04 20.11
C LEU A 143 -10.43 9.19 19.16
N ASN A 144 -11.53 8.62 19.64
CA ASN A 144 -12.44 7.83 18.83
C ASN A 144 -13.07 8.66 17.71
N ALA A 145 -13.49 9.89 18.01
CA ALA A 145 -14.00 10.82 17.01
C ALA A 145 -12.95 11.19 15.95
N ARG A 146 -11.68 11.39 16.35
CA ARG A 146 -10.55 11.63 15.44
C ARG A 146 -10.28 10.44 14.55
N ASN A 147 -10.25 9.22 15.11
CA ASN A 147 -10.02 7.99 14.37
C ASN A 147 -11.14 7.72 13.37
N TRP A 148 -12.40 7.87 13.79
CA TRP A 148 -13.55 7.75 12.91
C TRP A 148 -13.48 8.73 11.72
N LYS A 149 -13.10 9.98 11.97
CA LYS A 149 -12.95 10.98 10.91
C LYS A 149 -11.86 10.60 9.92
N ASN A 150 -10.76 10.02 10.40
CA ASN A 150 -9.68 9.53 9.54
C ASN A 150 -10.11 8.31 8.71
N GLU A 151 -10.81 7.35 9.31
CA GLU A 151 -11.36 6.18 8.61
C GLU A 151 -12.34 6.58 7.50
N VAL A 152 -13.24 7.52 7.79
CA VAL A 152 -14.19 8.04 6.79
C VAL A 152 -13.44 8.73 5.64
N ALA A 153 -12.39 9.51 5.93
CA ALA A 153 -11.57 10.15 4.91
C ALA A 153 -10.80 9.13 4.06
N GLU A 154 -10.28 8.07 4.67
CA GLU A 154 -9.62 6.98 3.98
C GLU A 154 -10.58 6.21 3.07
N LEU A 155 -11.75 5.83 3.59
CA LEU A 155 -12.81 5.20 2.80
C LEU A 155 -13.23 6.08 1.61
N ALA A 156 -13.44 7.37 1.81
CA ALA A 156 -13.77 8.30 0.73
C ALA A 156 -12.67 8.34 -0.35
N THR A 157 -11.41 8.22 0.05
CA THR A 157 -10.29 8.16 -0.89
C THR A 157 -10.29 6.84 -1.68
N ILE A 158 -10.54 5.71 -1.02
CA ILE A 158 -10.65 4.39 -1.65
C ILE A 158 -11.80 4.39 -2.67
N TYR A 159 -12.98 4.91 -2.32
CA TYR A 159 -14.11 5.01 -3.25
C TYR A 159 -13.78 5.85 -4.49
N LYS A 160 -13.12 7.01 -4.31
CA LYS A 160 -12.67 7.83 -5.45
C LYS A 160 -11.66 7.12 -6.35
N LEU A 161 -10.76 6.31 -5.79
CA LEU A 161 -9.82 5.52 -6.57
C LEU A 161 -10.55 4.42 -7.36
N GLN A 162 -11.48 3.69 -6.73
CA GLN A 162 -12.29 2.67 -7.39
C GLN A 162 -13.14 3.26 -8.53
N GLU A 163 -13.75 4.43 -8.32
CA GLU A 163 -14.50 5.14 -9.35
C GLU A 163 -13.61 5.50 -10.56
N LYS A 164 -12.40 6.03 -10.30
CA LYS A 164 -11.44 6.31 -11.37
C LYS A 164 -10.99 5.06 -12.11
N GLU A 165 -10.70 3.97 -11.40
CA GLU A 165 -10.34 2.70 -12.03
C GLU A 165 -11.49 2.15 -12.90
N TRP A 166 -12.73 2.25 -12.44
CA TRP A 166 -13.89 1.84 -13.22
C TRP A 166 -14.01 2.67 -14.51
N HIS A 167 -13.85 4.00 -14.42
CA HIS A 167 -13.85 4.87 -15.59
C HIS A 167 -12.71 4.55 -16.57
N ILE A 168 -11.52 4.24 -16.07
CA ILE A 168 -10.39 3.83 -16.92
C ILE A 168 -10.73 2.53 -17.65
N ARG A 169 -11.22 1.50 -16.96
CA ARG A 169 -11.61 0.22 -17.56
C ARG A 169 -12.70 0.41 -18.63
N GLN A 170 -13.68 1.26 -18.36
CA GLN A 170 -14.74 1.56 -19.33
C GLN A 170 -14.19 2.23 -20.59
N LYS A 171 -13.26 3.17 -20.46
CA LYS A 171 -12.59 3.78 -21.62
C LYS A 171 -11.72 2.80 -22.38
N ASP A 172 -10.99 1.93 -21.70
CA ASP A 172 -10.18 0.89 -22.35
C ASP A 172 -11.05 -0.10 -23.15
N GLU A 173 -12.20 -0.50 -22.62
CA GLU A 173 -13.16 -1.31 -23.36
C GLU A 173 -13.73 -0.60 -24.60
N GLN A 174 -14.07 0.68 -24.48
CA GLN A 174 -14.52 1.48 -25.61
C GLN A 174 -13.42 1.61 -26.68
N LEU A 175 -12.19 1.88 -26.30
CA LEU A 175 -11.05 1.96 -27.20
C LEU A 175 -10.80 0.62 -27.90
N ARG A 176 -10.84 -0.50 -27.16
CA ARG A 176 -10.67 -1.84 -27.72
C ARG A 176 -11.77 -2.16 -28.74
N ASN A 177 -13.03 -1.87 -28.42
CA ASN A 177 -14.15 -2.09 -29.30
C ASN A 177 -14.04 -1.21 -30.57
N SER A 178 -13.67 0.07 -30.41
CA SER A 178 -13.42 0.96 -31.55
C SER A 178 -12.30 0.45 -32.46
N PHE A 179 -11.21 -0.06 -31.88
CA PHE A 179 -10.10 -0.63 -32.62
C PHE A 179 -10.51 -1.89 -33.41
N ILE A 180 -11.32 -2.77 -32.81
CA ILE A 180 -11.84 -3.97 -33.48
C ILE A 180 -12.71 -3.55 -34.68
N ILE A 181 -13.61 -2.58 -34.49
CA ILE A 181 -14.50 -2.10 -35.58
C ILE A 181 -13.67 -1.48 -36.70
N GLN A 182 -12.68 -0.66 -36.39
CA GLN A 182 -11.78 -0.04 -37.39
C GLN A 182 -10.99 -1.09 -38.17
N THR A 183 -10.51 -2.13 -37.49
CA THR A 183 -9.75 -3.21 -38.12
C THR A 183 -10.66 -4.01 -39.08
N LEU A 184 -11.88 -4.35 -38.68
CA LEU A 184 -12.85 -5.04 -39.52
C LEU A 184 -13.22 -4.20 -40.76
N LEU A 185 -13.43 -2.89 -40.58
CA LEU A 185 -13.74 -1.97 -41.68
C LEU A 185 -12.55 -1.89 -42.66
N GLY A 186 -11.33 -1.82 -42.14
CA GLY A 186 -10.09 -1.82 -42.96
C GLY A 186 -9.95 -3.11 -43.78
N CYS A 187 -10.21 -4.27 -43.16
CA CYS A 187 -10.21 -5.57 -43.88
C CYS A 187 -11.28 -5.66 -44.96
N ALA A 188 -12.48 -5.19 -44.66
CA ALA A 188 -13.57 -5.15 -45.67
C ALA A 188 -13.22 -4.25 -46.86
N PHE A 189 -12.62 -3.10 -46.61
CA PHE A 189 -12.18 -2.18 -47.67
C PHE A 189 -11.06 -2.79 -48.52
N ALA A 190 -10.09 -3.47 -47.90
CA ALA A 190 -9.04 -4.17 -48.62
C ALA A 190 -9.58 -5.29 -49.52
N LEU A 191 -10.56 -6.06 -49.03
CA LEU A 191 -11.24 -7.08 -49.83
C LEU A 191 -11.98 -6.47 -51.03
N ALA A 192 -12.68 -5.36 -50.83
CA ALA A 192 -13.37 -4.66 -51.92
C ALA A 192 -12.40 -4.21 -53.03
N LEU A 193 -11.21 -3.68 -52.64
CA LEU A 193 -10.18 -3.30 -53.61
C LEU A 193 -9.64 -4.49 -54.40
N VAL A 194 -9.44 -5.65 -53.75
CA VAL A 194 -8.98 -6.87 -54.41
C VAL A 194 -10.04 -7.35 -55.42
N LEU A 195 -11.31 -7.34 -55.03
CA LEU A 195 -12.40 -7.73 -55.93
C LEU A 195 -12.51 -6.79 -57.13
N LEU A 196 -12.38 -5.49 -56.92
CA LEU A 196 -12.39 -4.49 -57.99
C LEU A 196 -11.20 -4.71 -58.95
N TRP A 197 -10.01 -4.99 -58.44
CA TRP A 197 -8.85 -5.30 -59.25
C TRP A 197 -9.07 -6.58 -60.11
N LEU A 198 -9.63 -7.64 -59.49
CA LEU A 198 -9.94 -8.90 -60.21
C LEU A 198 -11.01 -8.65 -61.33
N ALA A 199 -12.02 -7.84 -61.05
CA ALA A 199 -13.03 -7.46 -62.03
C ALA A 199 -12.43 -6.72 -63.24
N VAL A 200 -11.60 -5.71 -62.97
CA VAL A 200 -10.87 -4.95 -64.02
C VAL A 200 -10.00 -5.89 -64.83
N ARG A 201 -9.25 -6.76 -64.21
CA ARG A 201 -8.41 -7.77 -64.86
C ARG A 201 -9.22 -8.69 -65.76
N HIS A 202 -10.38 -9.14 -65.27
CA HIS A 202 -11.32 -10.01 -66.04
C HIS A 202 -11.87 -9.30 -67.28
N ILE A 203 -12.34 -8.06 -67.13
CA ILE A 203 -12.81 -7.21 -68.23
C ILE A 203 -11.73 -7.05 -69.31
N ASN A 204 -10.49 -6.74 -68.89
CA ASN A 204 -9.35 -6.55 -69.82
C ASN A 204 -9.01 -7.88 -70.54
N THR A 205 -9.17 -9.02 -69.89
CA THR A 205 -8.99 -10.35 -70.50
C THR A 205 -10.09 -10.65 -71.54
N ILE A 206 -11.34 -10.32 -71.23
CA ILE A 206 -12.43 -10.42 -72.19
C ILE A 206 -12.24 -9.53 -73.39
N LYS A 207 -11.84 -8.25 -73.18
CA LYS A 207 -11.55 -7.32 -74.30
C LYS A 207 -10.46 -7.86 -75.20
N LYS A 208 -9.36 -8.42 -74.66
CA LYS A 208 -8.29 -9.04 -75.47
C LYS A 208 -8.80 -10.26 -76.28
N LYS A 209 -9.63 -11.12 -75.69
CA LYS A 209 -10.21 -12.26 -76.36
C LYS A 209 -11.16 -11.82 -77.50
N ASN A 210 -11.98 -10.80 -77.25
CA ASN A 210 -12.87 -10.27 -78.25
C ASN A 210 -12.14 -9.62 -79.42
N GLN A 211 -11.03 -8.90 -79.15
CA GLN A 211 -10.18 -8.37 -80.21
C GLN A 211 -9.53 -9.46 -81.08
N LEU A 212 -9.09 -10.55 -80.42
CA LEU A 212 -8.54 -11.72 -81.14
C LEU A 212 -9.54 -12.41 -81.99
N ILE A 213 -10.79 -12.53 -81.49
CA ILE A 213 -11.90 -13.12 -82.26
C ILE A 213 -12.27 -12.24 -83.47
N ALA A 214 -12.37 -10.92 -83.27
CA ALA A 214 -12.64 -9.97 -84.34
C ALA A 214 -11.54 -10.04 -85.45
N GLY A 215 -10.26 -10.05 -85.02
CA GLY A 215 -9.17 -10.22 -85.99
C GLY A 215 -9.15 -11.54 -86.76
N LYS A 216 -9.58 -12.66 -86.12
CA LYS A 216 -9.75 -13.92 -86.80
C LYS A 216 -10.97 -13.92 -87.76
N LEU A 217 -12.02 -13.23 -87.37
CA LEU A 217 -13.20 -13.07 -88.25
C LEU A 217 -12.86 -12.27 -89.51
N ASP A 218 -12.15 -11.14 -89.34
CA ASP A 218 -11.65 -10.37 -90.49
C ASP A 218 -10.76 -11.16 -91.42
N SER A 219 -9.87 -12.00 -90.86
CA SER A 219 -9.04 -12.88 -91.68
C SER A 219 -9.84 -13.95 -92.44
N LEU A 220 -10.84 -14.52 -91.76
CA LEU A 220 -11.72 -15.49 -92.46
C LEU A 220 -12.53 -14.81 -93.61
N MET A 221 -13.05 -13.62 -93.39
CA MET A 221 -13.73 -12.86 -94.42
C MET A 221 -12.80 -12.54 -95.59
N SER A 222 -11.55 -12.16 -95.34
CA SER A 222 -10.58 -11.98 -96.41
C SER A 222 -10.29 -13.25 -97.21
N TYR A 223 -10.20 -14.39 -96.54
CA TYR A 223 -10.06 -15.69 -97.26
C TYR A 223 -11.29 -16.07 -98.07
N GLU A 224 -12.49 -15.76 -97.57
CA GLU A 224 -13.74 -15.97 -98.33
C GLU A 224 -13.74 -15.13 -99.64
N GLU A 225 -13.37 -13.86 -99.53
CA GLU A 225 -13.24 -12.97 -100.71
C GLU A 225 -12.21 -13.45 -101.72
N GLU A 226 -11.06 -13.96 -101.25
CA GLU A 226 -10.07 -14.62 -102.14
C GLU A 226 -10.60 -15.86 -102.84
N LEU A 227 -11.30 -16.73 -102.08
CA LEU A 227 -11.89 -17.93 -102.63
C LEU A 227 -12.97 -17.56 -103.67
N GLU A 228 -13.80 -16.54 -103.44
CA GLU A 228 -14.79 -16.08 -104.43
C GLU A 228 -14.10 -15.52 -105.71
N LYS A 229 -13.02 -14.79 -105.60
CA LYS A 229 -12.26 -14.33 -106.72
C LYS A 229 -11.64 -15.49 -107.53
N LEU A 230 -11.07 -16.48 -106.85
CA LEU A 230 -10.54 -17.69 -107.46
C LEU A 230 -11.65 -18.49 -108.14
N HIS A 231 -12.81 -18.59 -107.55
CA HIS A 231 -14.01 -19.27 -108.21
C HIS A 231 -14.45 -18.54 -109.49
N ARG A 232 -14.51 -17.21 -109.42
CA ARG A 232 -14.84 -16.41 -110.64
C ARG A 232 -13.79 -16.61 -111.76
N GLN A 233 -12.49 -16.64 -111.43
CA GLN A 233 -11.39 -16.88 -112.38
C GLN A 233 -11.49 -18.28 -113.01
N ILE A 234 -11.85 -19.29 -112.21
CA ILE A 234 -12.05 -20.65 -112.73
C ILE A 234 -13.25 -20.78 -113.66
N ASP A 235 -14.33 -20.09 -113.33
CA ASP A 235 -15.56 -20.11 -114.18
C ASP A 235 -15.30 -19.33 -115.46
N GLU A 236 -14.60 -18.21 -115.45
CA GLU A 236 -14.21 -17.48 -116.66
C GLU A 236 -13.25 -18.33 -117.55
N SER A 237 -12.38 -19.13 -116.98
CA SER A 237 -11.47 -20.01 -117.71
C SER A 237 -12.10 -21.26 -118.29
N LYS A 238 -13.34 -21.62 -117.90
CA LYS A 238 -14.15 -22.73 -118.44
C LYS A 238 -15.00 -22.32 -119.64
N ILE A 239 -15.18 -21.01 -119.81
CA ILE A 239 -16.03 -20.44 -120.89
C ILE A 239 -15.24 -20.03 -122.12
N SER A 240 -13.93 -20.03 -121.99
CA SER A 240 -13.00 -19.80 -123.13
C SER A 240 -12.53 -21.11 -123.72
#